data_9c9ca0404038085cb8caae0fd5bc0af3
#
_entry.id   9c9ca0404038085cb8caae0fd5bc0af3
#
_cell.length_a   1.000
_cell.length_b   1.000
_cell.length_c   1.000
_cell.angle_alpha   90.00
_cell.angle_beta   90.00
_cell.angle_gamma   90.00
#
_symmetry.space_group_name_H-M   'P 1'
#
loop_
_entity.id
_entity.type
_entity.pdbx_description
1 polymer ?
#
loop_
_entity_poly.entity_id
_entity_poly.type
_entity_poly.pdbx_seq_one_letter_code
_entity_poly.pdbx_strand_id
1 'polypeptide(L)'
;MGWAVASPNVIGVPKNMVEVPAGSFVMGSDDHYAEERPAHEEHVSAFLIDEHPVTNAEFRRFVKDTNHRTTAEIAPPAEEFPDADPDDLVPGSLAFRRTPGPVPLDDWRRWWHWTPGAHWRAPEGPVSSIGGMELHPVVHVSFEDAVAYAQWAGKDLPTEVEWEYAARAGRAPTVYAWGDEFMPRGRPMANTWHGDFPWQTDKAPGKDRTTPVGRFPANDWGLVDMMGNVWEWTASAWTDDHGGRLGEASPSPSCCAPHDPFRPFQEDDRNVMKGGSHLCAPSYCLRYRPPARQGQAVRSSTSHLGFRCVIRA
;
A
#
# COMPACT_ATOMS: atom_id res chain seq x y z
N MET A 1 0.36 -8.26 -54.84
CA MET A 1 1.37 -8.22 -53.79
C MET A 1 0.68 -7.84 -52.48
N GLY A 2 0.35 -8.82 -51.69
CA GLY A 2 -0.34 -8.62 -50.42
C GLY A 2 0.69 -8.33 -49.31
N TRP A 3 0.53 -7.22 -48.64
CA TRP A 3 1.30 -6.87 -47.45
C TRP A 3 0.71 -7.65 -46.29
N ALA A 4 1.46 -8.60 -45.78
CA ALA A 4 1.14 -9.24 -44.50
C ALA A 4 1.42 -8.23 -43.38
N VAL A 5 0.37 -7.76 -42.71
CA VAL A 5 0.47 -7.01 -41.49
C VAL A 5 0.97 -8.00 -40.43
N ALA A 6 2.19 -7.80 -39.96
CA ALA A 6 2.73 -8.56 -38.83
C ALA A 6 1.85 -8.31 -37.59
N SER A 7 1.29 -9.37 -37.05
CA SER A 7 0.61 -9.32 -35.74
C SER A 7 1.58 -8.81 -34.69
N PRO A 8 1.16 -7.90 -33.76
CA PRO A 8 2.03 -7.47 -32.69
C PRO A 8 2.45 -8.68 -31.86
N ASN A 9 3.72 -8.77 -31.51
CA ASN A 9 4.26 -9.75 -30.59
C ASN A 9 3.45 -9.67 -29.29
N VAL A 10 2.64 -10.69 -29.01
CA VAL A 10 2.02 -10.90 -27.70
C VAL A 10 3.16 -11.28 -26.76
N ILE A 11 3.75 -10.30 -26.10
CA ILE A 11 4.60 -10.55 -24.92
C ILE A 11 3.66 -11.19 -23.92
N GLY A 12 3.86 -12.48 -23.60
CA GLY A 12 3.01 -13.17 -22.64
C GLY A 12 3.04 -12.43 -21.29
N VAL A 13 1.87 -12.33 -20.63
CA VAL A 13 1.75 -11.71 -19.31
C VAL A 13 2.79 -12.33 -18.37
N PRO A 14 3.67 -11.54 -17.73
CA PRO A 14 4.65 -12.07 -16.79
C PRO A 14 3.98 -12.86 -15.67
N LYS A 15 4.65 -13.90 -15.18
CA LYS A 15 4.14 -14.69 -14.06
C LYS A 15 3.85 -13.79 -12.86
N ASN A 16 2.74 -14.03 -12.18
CA ASN A 16 2.24 -13.28 -11.02
C ASN A 16 1.82 -11.83 -11.33
N MET A 17 1.47 -11.54 -12.58
CA MET A 17 0.83 -10.27 -12.95
C MET A 17 -0.53 -10.55 -13.61
N VAL A 18 -1.41 -9.57 -13.48
CA VAL A 18 -2.77 -9.57 -14.04
C VAL A 18 -2.86 -8.42 -15.05
N GLU A 19 -3.45 -8.70 -16.21
CA GLU A 19 -3.77 -7.66 -17.19
C GLU A 19 -5.05 -6.94 -16.78
N VAL A 20 -4.94 -5.63 -16.62
CA VAL A 20 -6.05 -4.72 -16.32
C VAL A 20 -6.43 -4.02 -17.62
N PRO A 21 -7.67 -4.21 -18.13
CA PRO A 21 -8.10 -3.60 -19.39
C PRO A 21 -8.21 -2.08 -19.25
N ALA A 22 -8.06 -1.35 -20.35
CA ALA A 22 -8.40 0.07 -20.40
C ALA A 22 -9.90 0.28 -20.13
N GLY A 23 -10.24 1.39 -19.47
CA GLY A 23 -11.64 1.72 -19.19
C GLY A 23 -11.81 2.97 -18.36
N SER A 24 -13.06 3.24 -17.99
CA SER A 24 -13.44 4.34 -17.11
C SER A 24 -14.13 3.80 -15.87
N PHE A 25 -14.03 4.55 -14.78
CA PHE A 25 -14.71 4.22 -13.52
C PHE A 25 -14.95 5.48 -12.70
N VAL A 26 -15.81 5.37 -11.71
CA VAL A 26 -16.00 6.42 -10.71
C VAL A 26 -14.99 6.21 -9.59
N MET A 27 -14.01 7.11 -9.48
CA MET A 27 -13.00 7.15 -8.44
C MET A 27 -13.50 7.96 -7.24
N GLY A 28 -13.06 7.58 -6.04
CA GLY A 28 -13.40 8.29 -4.81
C GLY A 28 -14.79 7.93 -4.27
N SER A 29 -15.23 8.71 -3.28
CA SER A 29 -16.55 8.56 -2.63
C SER A 29 -16.93 9.84 -1.91
N ASP A 30 -18.21 10.21 -1.98
CA ASP A 30 -18.78 11.32 -1.21
C ASP A 30 -19.36 10.87 0.16
N ASP A 31 -19.39 9.57 0.43
CA ASP A 31 -20.14 8.98 1.53
C ASP A 31 -19.33 8.79 2.82
N HIS A 32 -17.98 8.87 2.75
CA HIS A 32 -17.12 8.51 3.88
C HIS A 32 -16.18 9.64 4.28
N TYR A 33 -14.85 9.47 4.14
CA TYR A 33 -13.87 10.44 4.58
C TYR A 33 -13.76 11.63 3.60
N ALA A 34 -13.45 12.81 4.14
CA ALA A 34 -13.36 14.04 3.35
C ALA A 34 -12.29 13.93 2.24
N GLU A 35 -11.18 13.28 2.55
CA GLU A 35 -10.08 13.08 1.61
C GLU A 35 -10.41 12.20 0.40
N GLU A 36 -11.51 11.44 0.46
CA GLU A 36 -11.97 10.59 -0.65
C GLU A 36 -12.80 11.37 -1.69
N ARG A 37 -13.15 12.62 -1.40
CA ARG A 37 -14.06 13.47 -2.20
C ARG A 37 -13.33 14.32 -3.22
N PRO A 38 -14.06 14.80 -4.25
CA PRO A 38 -15.36 14.32 -4.69
C PRO A 38 -15.25 13.00 -5.45
N ALA A 39 -16.35 12.23 -5.51
CA ALA A 39 -16.47 11.14 -6.47
C ALA A 39 -16.48 11.72 -7.89
N HIS A 40 -15.65 11.19 -8.79
CA HIS A 40 -15.48 11.69 -10.14
C HIS A 40 -15.11 10.58 -11.13
N GLU A 41 -15.33 10.82 -12.41
CA GLU A 41 -14.96 9.87 -13.46
C GLU A 41 -13.47 9.98 -13.79
N GLU A 42 -12.80 8.81 -13.88
CA GLU A 42 -11.41 8.67 -14.30
C GLU A 42 -11.26 7.69 -15.44
N HIS A 43 -10.23 7.89 -16.24
CA HIS A 43 -9.85 7.04 -17.36
C HIS A 43 -8.51 6.37 -17.11
N VAL A 44 -8.45 5.07 -17.39
CA VAL A 44 -7.23 4.28 -17.21
C VAL A 44 -6.88 3.57 -18.51
N SER A 45 -5.63 3.67 -18.96
CA SER A 45 -5.07 2.85 -20.02
C SER A 45 -4.86 1.42 -19.55
N ALA A 46 -4.78 0.45 -20.45
CA ALA A 46 -4.44 -0.92 -20.06
C ALA A 46 -3.04 -1.01 -19.46
N PHE A 47 -2.87 -1.83 -18.44
CA PHE A 47 -1.59 -2.06 -17.77
C PHE A 47 -1.55 -3.46 -17.15
N LEU A 48 -0.37 -3.89 -16.74
CA LEU A 48 -0.19 -5.08 -15.92
C LEU A 48 0.03 -4.68 -14.47
N ILE A 49 -0.55 -5.41 -13.52
CA ILE A 49 -0.35 -5.20 -12.08
C ILE A 49 0.02 -6.50 -11.39
N ASP A 50 0.86 -6.46 -10.37
CA ASP A 50 1.15 -7.63 -9.55
C ASP A 50 -0.13 -8.21 -8.95
N GLU A 51 -0.30 -9.53 -9.05
CA GLU A 51 -1.46 -10.25 -8.50
C GLU A 51 -1.63 -9.98 -7.00
N HIS A 52 -0.54 -9.80 -6.27
CA HIS A 52 -0.48 -9.62 -4.83
C HIS A 52 0.58 -8.58 -4.42
N PRO A 53 0.55 -8.06 -3.19
CA PRO A 53 1.63 -7.22 -2.65
C PRO A 53 2.97 -7.97 -2.69
N VAL A 54 4.07 -7.23 -2.90
CA VAL A 54 5.42 -7.80 -2.89
C VAL A 54 5.69 -8.55 -1.60
N THR A 55 6.10 -9.81 -1.72
CA THR A 55 6.33 -10.72 -0.60
C THR A 55 7.74 -10.58 -0.01
N ASN A 56 7.94 -11.07 1.21
CA ASN A 56 9.26 -11.17 1.83
C ASN A 56 10.26 -11.99 0.99
N ALA A 57 9.79 -13.02 0.30
CA ALA A 57 10.65 -13.83 -0.58
C ALA A 57 11.13 -13.04 -1.80
N GLU A 58 10.26 -12.22 -2.39
CA GLU A 58 10.59 -11.39 -3.56
C GLU A 58 11.50 -10.24 -3.15
N PHE A 59 11.19 -9.54 -2.06
CA PHE A 59 12.02 -8.46 -1.54
C PHE A 59 13.42 -8.94 -1.10
N ARG A 60 13.51 -10.15 -0.55
CA ARG A 60 14.80 -10.77 -0.22
C ARG A 60 15.69 -10.97 -1.44
N ARG A 61 15.12 -11.31 -2.61
CA ARG A 61 15.87 -11.43 -3.87
C ARG A 61 16.44 -10.08 -4.28
N PHE A 62 15.61 -9.05 -4.28
CA PHE A 62 16.02 -7.69 -4.56
C PHE A 62 17.20 -7.26 -3.68
N VAL A 63 17.07 -7.40 -2.36
CA VAL A 63 18.15 -7.04 -1.44
C VAL A 63 19.41 -7.86 -1.67
N LYS A 64 19.28 -9.17 -1.99
CA LYS A 64 20.42 -10.02 -2.31
C LYS A 64 21.17 -9.56 -3.57
N ASP A 65 20.43 -9.13 -4.59
CA ASP A 65 21.00 -8.75 -5.88
C ASP A 65 21.62 -7.35 -5.85
N THR A 66 21.08 -6.43 -5.03
CA THR A 66 21.45 -5.01 -5.01
C THR A 66 22.25 -4.58 -3.78
N ASN A 67 22.26 -5.37 -2.71
CA ASN A 67 22.69 -4.99 -1.37
C ASN A 67 21.94 -3.76 -0.82
N HIS A 68 20.71 -3.54 -1.25
CA HIS A 68 19.88 -2.43 -0.78
C HIS A 68 19.72 -2.45 0.74
N ARG A 69 19.89 -1.30 1.36
CA ARG A 69 19.56 -1.05 2.77
C ARG A 69 18.30 -0.20 2.81
N THR A 70 17.27 -0.71 3.49
CA THR A 70 16.02 0.03 3.63
C THR A 70 16.17 1.25 4.54
N THR A 71 15.29 2.23 4.37
CA THR A 71 15.22 3.42 5.24
C THR A 71 15.22 3.02 6.73
N ALA A 72 14.51 1.97 7.10
CA ALA A 72 14.47 1.44 8.46
C ALA A 72 15.82 0.89 8.97
N GLU A 73 16.74 0.53 8.09
CA GLU A 73 18.09 0.03 8.42
C GLU A 73 19.15 1.14 8.48
N ILE A 74 18.73 2.40 8.30
CA ILE A 74 19.61 3.59 8.30
C ILE A 74 19.17 4.49 9.46
N ALA A 75 20.14 5.02 10.21
CA ALA A 75 19.85 5.99 11.26
C ALA A 75 19.22 7.27 10.65
N PRO A 76 18.13 7.80 11.23
CA PRO A 76 17.60 9.08 10.80
C PRO A 76 18.67 10.19 10.86
N PRO A 77 18.75 11.06 9.85
CA PRO A 77 19.72 12.15 9.88
C PRO A 77 19.35 13.19 10.95
N ALA A 78 20.34 13.64 11.74
CA ALA A 78 20.10 14.55 12.85
C ALA A 78 19.51 15.90 12.42
N GLU A 79 19.82 16.34 11.22
CA GLU A 79 19.29 17.58 10.63
C GLU A 79 17.78 17.56 10.37
N GLU A 80 17.20 16.37 10.19
CA GLU A 80 15.74 16.18 10.03
C GLU A 80 15.01 16.13 11.39
N PHE A 81 15.75 15.94 12.48
CA PHE A 81 15.20 15.78 13.84
C PHE A 81 15.98 16.66 14.85
N PRO A 82 15.98 17.99 14.70
CA PRO A 82 16.82 18.89 15.52
C PRO A 82 16.50 18.88 17.01
N ASP A 83 15.28 18.48 17.39
CA ASP A 83 14.81 18.38 18.78
C ASP A 83 14.97 16.99 19.39
N ALA A 84 15.43 15.99 18.62
CA ALA A 84 15.62 14.64 19.11
C ALA A 84 16.96 14.50 19.85
N ASP A 85 17.00 13.64 20.88
CA ASP A 85 18.28 13.23 21.45
C ASP A 85 19.07 12.44 20.39
N PRO A 86 20.33 12.80 20.11
CA PRO A 86 21.15 12.05 19.16
C PRO A 86 21.25 10.55 19.46
N ASP A 87 21.18 10.15 20.73
CA ASP A 87 21.20 8.74 21.14
C ASP A 87 19.90 7.99 20.78
N ASP A 88 18.80 8.70 20.50
CA ASP A 88 17.53 8.14 20.02
C ASP A 88 17.48 7.99 18.50
N LEU A 89 18.39 8.64 17.77
CA LEU A 89 18.48 8.56 16.30
C LEU A 89 19.14 7.26 15.84
N VAL A 90 18.51 6.16 16.14
CA VAL A 90 18.98 4.80 15.78
C VAL A 90 18.12 4.20 14.66
N PRO A 91 18.68 3.30 13.83
CA PRO A 91 17.89 2.58 12.85
C PRO A 91 16.68 1.91 13.47
N GLY A 92 15.52 2.03 12.85
CA GLY A 92 14.28 1.48 13.37
C GLY A 92 13.08 1.87 12.52
N SER A 93 11.92 1.51 13.00
CA SER A 93 10.65 1.78 12.33
C SER A 93 9.49 1.78 13.32
N LEU A 94 8.35 2.34 12.92
CA LEU A 94 7.13 2.30 13.72
C LEU A 94 6.52 0.90 13.70
N ALA A 95 6.44 0.26 14.86
CA ALA A 95 5.77 -1.01 15.05
C ALA A 95 4.50 -0.84 15.90
N PHE A 96 3.45 -1.53 15.48
CA PHE A 96 2.20 -1.60 16.23
C PHE A 96 2.39 -2.44 17.49
N ARG A 97 1.86 -1.94 18.60
CA ARG A 97 1.79 -2.65 19.88
C ARG A 97 0.37 -2.57 20.42
N ARG A 98 -0.25 -3.72 20.66
CA ARG A 98 -1.54 -3.74 21.35
C ARG A 98 -1.43 -3.09 22.71
N THR A 99 -2.42 -2.26 23.05
CA THR A 99 -2.51 -1.70 24.41
C THR A 99 -3.05 -2.75 25.37
N PRO A 100 -2.73 -2.67 26.68
CA PRO A 100 -3.22 -3.64 27.68
C PRO A 100 -4.73 -3.51 27.97
N GLY A 101 -5.36 -2.45 27.52
CA GLY A 101 -6.79 -2.15 27.70
C GLY A 101 -7.24 -1.02 26.78
N PRO A 102 -8.52 -0.62 26.88
CA PRO A 102 -9.07 0.47 26.09
C PRO A 102 -8.29 1.77 26.29
N VAL A 103 -8.06 2.51 25.20
CA VAL A 103 -7.44 3.84 25.21
C VAL A 103 -8.23 4.79 24.31
N PRO A 104 -8.18 6.12 24.54
CA PRO A 104 -8.66 7.10 23.59
C PRO A 104 -7.99 6.92 22.22
N LEU A 105 -8.77 7.01 21.12
CA LEU A 105 -8.30 6.75 19.77
C LEU A 105 -7.84 8.02 19.03
N ASP A 106 -7.68 9.12 19.74
CA ASP A 106 -7.25 10.44 19.24
C ASP A 106 -5.73 10.62 19.20
N ASP A 107 -4.98 9.72 19.83
CA ASP A 107 -3.52 9.78 19.90
C ASP A 107 -2.92 8.42 19.48
N TRP A 108 -2.50 8.32 18.23
CA TRP A 108 -1.90 7.13 17.62
C TRP A 108 -0.63 6.66 18.33
N ARG A 109 0.11 7.52 19.03
CA ARG A 109 1.32 7.19 19.78
C ARG A 109 1.08 6.19 20.91
N ARG A 110 -0.16 5.95 21.28
CA ARG A 110 -0.53 4.94 22.30
C ARG A 110 -0.33 3.52 21.81
N TRP A 111 -0.31 3.26 20.52
CA TRP A 111 -0.15 1.92 19.90
C TRP A 111 0.89 1.87 18.80
N TRP A 112 1.42 3.01 18.36
CA TRP A 112 2.56 3.07 17.45
C TRP A 112 3.81 3.50 18.20
N HIS A 113 4.84 2.65 18.17
CA HIS A 113 6.08 2.92 18.87
C HIS A 113 7.26 2.83 17.93
N TRP A 114 8.14 3.84 17.99
CA TRP A 114 9.45 3.68 17.38
C TRP A 114 10.13 2.47 18.03
N THR A 115 10.54 1.51 17.19
CA THR A 115 11.14 0.27 17.63
C THR A 115 12.54 0.17 17.06
N PRO A 116 13.60 0.45 17.83
CA PRO A 116 14.97 0.29 17.41
C PRO A 116 15.24 -1.09 16.81
N GLY A 117 15.88 -1.14 15.66
CA GLY A 117 16.18 -2.37 14.93
C GLY A 117 14.98 -3.07 14.29
N ALA A 118 13.78 -2.47 14.31
CA ALA A 118 12.67 -2.97 13.50
C ALA A 118 12.89 -2.61 12.04
N HIS A 119 12.83 -3.61 11.17
CA HIS A 119 12.94 -3.47 9.72
C HIS A 119 12.34 -4.71 9.04
N TRP A 120 12.35 -4.79 7.73
CA TRP A 120 11.66 -5.83 6.99
C TRP A 120 12.05 -7.29 7.36
N ARG A 121 13.29 -7.55 7.83
CA ARG A 121 13.73 -8.89 8.29
C ARG A 121 13.40 -9.15 9.77
N ALA A 122 13.18 -8.09 10.55
CA ALA A 122 12.93 -8.13 11.98
C ALA A 122 11.75 -7.21 12.35
N PRO A 123 10.50 -7.57 11.92
CA PRO A 123 9.36 -6.64 11.94
C PRO A 123 8.90 -6.22 13.35
N GLU A 124 9.29 -6.96 14.38
CA GLU A 124 8.98 -6.62 15.78
C GLU A 124 10.24 -6.16 16.55
N GLY A 125 11.32 -5.83 15.86
CA GLY A 125 12.61 -5.49 16.42
C GLY A 125 13.60 -6.66 16.45
N PRO A 126 14.81 -6.48 17.04
CA PRO A 126 15.98 -7.34 16.82
C PRO A 126 15.81 -8.82 17.19
N VAL A 127 14.87 -9.13 18.08
CA VAL A 127 14.60 -10.52 18.51
C VAL A 127 13.58 -11.24 17.62
N SER A 128 13.05 -10.56 16.61
CA SER A 128 12.09 -11.14 15.68
C SER A 128 12.73 -11.54 14.34
N SER A 129 12.04 -12.33 13.56
CA SER A 129 12.47 -12.72 12.22
C SER A 129 11.28 -13.00 11.31
N ILE A 130 11.54 -13.01 9.99
CA ILE A 130 10.57 -13.41 8.97
C ILE A 130 10.69 -14.89 8.57
N GLY A 131 11.34 -15.72 9.39
CA GLY A 131 11.40 -17.15 9.17
C GLY A 131 10.00 -17.77 9.15
N GLY A 132 9.63 -18.47 8.07
CA GLY A 132 8.28 -19.01 7.85
C GLY A 132 7.25 -17.96 7.37
N MET A 133 7.68 -16.74 7.05
CA MET A 133 6.84 -15.65 6.54
C MET A 133 7.20 -15.28 5.08
N GLU A 134 7.73 -16.21 4.33
CA GLU A 134 8.21 -15.98 2.95
C GLU A 134 7.13 -15.43 2.03
N LEU A 135 5.89 -15.90 2.19
CA LEU A 135 4.71 -15.49 1.41
C LEU A 135 3.92 -14.33 2.05
N HIS A 136 4.35 -13.79 3.17
CA HIS A 136 3.73 -12.58 3.71
C HIS A 136 4.19 -11.34 2.93
N PRO A 137 3.35 -10.30 2.81
CA PRO A 137 3.79 -9.02 2.29
C PRO A 137 5.02 -8.51 3.04
N VAL A 138 5.97 -7.91 2.34
CA VAL A 138 7.03 -7.15 2.96
C VAL A 138 6.44 -5.91 3.65
N VAL A 139 6.95 -5.60 4.83
CA VAL A 139 6.58 -4.40 5.60
C VAL A 139 7.82 -3.67 6.07
N HIS A 140 7.66 -2.52 6.72
CA HIS A 140 8.77 -1.63 7.10
C HIS A 140 9.58 -1.16 5.89
N VAL A 141 8.90 -0.87 4.80
CA VAL A 141 9.47 -0.31 3.58
C VAL A 141 8.93 1.11 3.37
N SER A 142 9.83 2.04 3.09
CA SER A 142 9.50 3.41 2.72
C SER A 142 9.05 3.49 1.26
N PHE A 143 8.58 4.64 0.83
CA PHE A 143 8.31 4.89 -0.60
C PHE A 143 9.60 4.75 -1.44
N GLU A 144 10.73 5.26 -0.94
CA GLU A 144 12.03 5.13 -1.59
C GLU A 144 12.44 3.66 -1.79
N ASP A 145 12.22 2.82 -0.77
CA ASP A 145 12.49 1.38 -0.83
C ASP A 145 11.61 0.69 -1.88
N ALA A 146 10.33 1.07 -1.94
CA ALA A 146 9.36 0.53 -2.90
C ALA A 146 9.71 0.93 -4.34
N VAL A 147 10.11 2.18 -4.57
CA VAL A 147 10.59 2.66 -5.87
C VAL A 147 11.86 1.93 -6.30
N ALA A 148 12.83 1.78 -5.39
CA ALA A 148 14.08 1.05 -5.69
C ALA A 148 13.82 -0.40 -6.08
N TYR A 149 12.88 -1.09 -5.40
CA TYR A 149 12.45 -2.43 -5.78
C TYR A 149 11.79 -2.44 -7.16
N ALA A 150 10.85 -1.52 -7.41
CA ALA A 150 10.13 -1.46 -8.69
C ALA A 150 11.10 -1.26 -9.85
N GLN A 151 12.06 -0.33 -9.74
CA GLN A 151 13.09 -0.10 -10.75
C GLN A 151 13.96 -1.34 -10.99
N TRP A 152 14.43 -2.02 -9.92
CA TRP A 152 15.18 -3.28 -10.06
C TRP A 152 14.39 -4.35 -10.79
N ALA A 153 13.08 -4.43 -10.53
CA ALA A 153 12.19 -5.40 -11.16
C ALA A 153 11.78 -5.02 -12.60
N GLY A 154 12.20 -3.85 -13.11
CA GLY A 154 11.75 -3.32 -14.41
C GLY A 154 10.27 -2.94 -14.41
N LYS A 155 9.77 -2.47 -13.28
CA LYS A 155 8.38 -2.11 -13.01
C LYS A 155 8.28 -0.69 -12.45
N ASP A 156 7.05 -0.22 -12.21
CA ASP A 156 6.73 1.01 -11.52
C ASP A 156 5.78 0.75 -10.33
N LEU A 157 5.59 1.75 -9.47
CA LEU A 157 4.47 1.76 -8.53
C LEU A 157 3.18 2.19 -9.26
N PRO A 158 2.01 1.64 -8.89
CA PRO A 158 0.74 2.09 -9.43
C PRO A 158 0.47 3.54 -9.02
N THR A 159 -0.18 4.30 -9.87
CA THR A 159 -0.85 5.53 -9.44
C THR A 159 -2.04 5.19 -8.56
N GLU A 160 -2.54 6.17 -7.81
CA GLU A 160 -3.76 6.00 -7.01
C GLU A 160 -4.97 5.59 -7.88
N VAL A 161 -5.07 6.19 -9.06
CA VAL A 161 -6.15 5.90 -10.04
C VAL A 161 -6.07 4.45 -10.53
N GLU A 162 -4.89 4.01 -10.96
CA GLU A 162 -4.66 2.62 -11.40
C GLU A 162 -4.95 1.62 -10.29
N TRP A 163 -4.50 1.92 -9.07
CA TRP A 163 -4.70 1.05 -7.91
C TRP A 163 -6.19 0.90 -7.57
N GLU A 164 -6.95 2.02 -7.51
CA GLU A 164 -8.38 1.97 -7.19
C GLU A 164 -9.18 1.30 -8.29
N TYR A 165 -8.86 1.56 -9.57
CA TYR A 165 -9.47 0.90 -10.71
C TYR A 165 -9.28 -0.62 -10.65
N ALA A 166 -8.05 -1.06 -10.39
CA ALA A 166 -7.72 -2.47 -10.22
C ALA A 166 -8.47 -3.11 -9.03
N ALA A 167 -8.60 -2.38 -7.91
CA ALA A 167 -9.32 -2.86 -6.73
C ALA A 167 -10.81 -3.05 -7.00
N ARG A 168 -11.45 -2.16 -7.78
CA ARG A 168 -12.86 -2.25 -8.16
C ARG A 168 -13.14 -3.36 -9.19
N ALA A 169 -12.16 -3.75 -9.98
CA ALA A 169 -12.25 -4.83 -10.96
C ALA A 169 -13.49 -4.74 -11.88
N GLY A 170 -13.76 -3.53 -12.40
CA GLY A 170 -14.90 -3.28 -13.31
C GLY A 170 -16.26 -3.22 -12.63
N ARG A 171 -16.35 -3.33 -11.33
CA ARG A 171 -17.63 -3.21 -10.61
C ARG A 171 -18.08 -1.76 -10.49
N ALA A 172 -19.39 -1.56 -10.50
CA ALA A 172 -19.98 -0.30 -10.05
C ALA A 172 -19.55 0.03 -8.62
N PRO A 173 -19.59 1.31 -8.20
CA PRO A 173 -19.23 1.70 -6.84
C PRO A 173 -20.03 0.90 -5.79
N THR A 174 -19.29 0.23 -4.92
CA THR A 174 -19.78 -0.50 -3.75
C THR A 174 -18.94 -0.11 -2.54
N VAL A 175 -19.44 -0.38 -1.32
CA VAL A 175 -18.70 -0.06 -0.09
C VAL A 175 -17.35 -0.76 -0.05
N TYR A 176 -17.33 -2.06 -0.34
CA TYR A 176 -16.10 -2.87 -0.39
C TYR A 176 -15.83 -3.36 -1.81
N ALA A 177 -14.61 -3.80 -2.08
CA ALA A 177 -14.26 -4.37 -3.38
C ALA A 177 -15.09 -5.61 -3.78
N TRP A 178 -15.73 -6.27 -2.81
CA TRP A 178 -16.55 -7.46 -3.00
C TRP A 178 -18.07 -7.20 -2.91
N GLY A 179 -18.52 -5.96 -2.66
CA GLY A 179 -19.93 -5.57 -2.53
C GLY A 179 -20.18 -4.75 -1.27
N ASP A 180 -21.42 -4.70 -0.80
CA ASP A 180 -21.82 -3.81 0.30
C ASP A 180 -21.85 -4.49 1.67
N GLU A 181 -21.80 -5.81 1.73
CA GLU A 181 -21.76 -6.57 2.98
C GLU A 181 -20.32 -6.84 3.42
N PHE A 182 -19.96 -6.44 4.65
CA PHE A 182 -18.59 -6.60 5.17
C PHE A 182 -18.13 -8.07 5.20
N MET A 183 -18.97 -8.95 5.70
CA MET A 183 -18.70 -10.40 5.76
C MET A 183 -19.85 -11.17 5.09
N PRO A 184 -19.86 -11.30 3.77
CA PRO A 184 -20.91 -12.03 3.07
C PRO A 184 -21.05 -13.46 3.61
N ARG A 185 -22.27 -13.79 4.09
CA ARG A 185 -22.58 -15.08 4.74
C ARG A 185 -21.64 -15.42 5.91
N GLY A 186 -21.15 -14.41 6.65
CA GLY A 186 -20.22 -14.56 7.76
C GLY A 186 -18.79 -14.90 7.36
N ARG A 187 -18.43 -14.82 6.06
CA ARG A 187 -17.08 -15.11 5.56
C ARG A 187 -16.23 -13.85 5.53
N PRO A 188 -15.07 -13.82 6.22
CA PRO A 188 -14.12 -12.74 6.07
C PRO A 188 -13.57 -12.67 4.64
N MET A 189 -13.56 -11.47 4.06
CA MET A 189 -13.11 -11.23 2.69
C MET A 189 -11.72 -10.60 2.62
N ALA A 190 -11.19 -10.11 3.75
CA ALA A 190 -9.89 -9.47 3.85
C ALA A 190 -9.29 -9.68 5.25
N ASN A 191 -7.98 -9.51 5.37
CA ASN A 191 -7.29 -9.46 6.66
C ASN A 191 -7.43 -8.08 7.27
N THR A 192 -8.39 -7.90 8.17
CA THR A 192 -8.68 -6.67 8.91
C THR A 192 -8.69 -6.94 10.41
N TRP A 193 -8.76 -5.90 11.24
CA TRP A 193 -8.90 -6.08 12.68
C TRP A 193 -10.33 -6.50 13.05
N HIS A 194 -10.44 -7.52 13.88
CA HIS A 194 -11.70 -8.00 14.44
C HIS A 194 -11.64 -7.89 15.95
N GLY A 195 -12.61 -7.22 16.58
CA GLY A 195 -12.66 -6.90 18.00
C GLY A 195 -12.41 -5.42 18.29
N ASP A 196 -12.15 -5.09 19.54
CA ASP A 196 -12.00 -3.70 20.01
C ASP A 196 -10.56 -3.20 19.81
N PHE A 197 -10.36 -2.33 18.79
CA PHE A 197 -9.08 -1.73 18.52
C PHE A 197 -8.70 -0.70 19.61
N PRO A 198 -7.43 -0.61 20.03
CA PRO A 198 -6.23 -1.39 19.63
C PRO A 198 -5.84 -2.48 20.66
N TRP A 199 -6.75 -2.90 21.53
CA TRP A 199 -6.42 -3.72 22.71
C TRP A 199 -6.95 -5.15 22.64
N GLN A 200 -8.09 -5.38 22.01
CA GLN A 200 -8.71 -6.71 21.90
C GLN A 200 -8.88 -7.12 20.44
N THR A 201 -8.53 -8.36 20.14
CA THR A 201 -8.81 -8.97 18.85
C THR A 201 -9.32 -10.39 19.04
N ASP A 202 -10.24 -10.82 18.17
CA ASP A 202 -10.78 -12.18 18.12
C ASP A 202 -9.79 -13.17 17.52
N LYS A 203 -8.68 -12.68 16.96
CA LYS A 203 -7.62 -13.52 16.41
C LYS A 203 -6.78 -14.14 17.51
N ALA A 204 -6.34 -15.37 17.28
CA ALA A 204 -5.42 -16.05 18.20
C ALA A 204 -4.11 -15.23 18.35
N PRO A 205 -3.43 -15.31 19.49
CA PRO A 205 -2.17 -14.61 19.72
C PRO A 205 -1.16 -14.86 18.59
N GLY A 206 -0.55 -13.77 18.08
CA GLY A 206 0.38 -13.80 16.95
C GLY A 206 -0.27 -13.99 15.57
N LYS A 207 -1.62 -14.02 15.47
CA LYS A 207 -2.38 -14.06 14.22
C LYS A 207 -3.02 -12.71 13.87
N ASP A 208 -2.78 -11.70 14.66
CA ASP A 208 -3.23 -10.31 14.50
C ASP A 208 -2.26 -9.46 13.65
N ARG A 209 -1.53 -10.10 12.76
CA ARG A 209 -0.50 -9.53 11.86
C ARG A 209 -0.87 -9.76 10.40
N THR A 210 0.07 -9.48 9.50
CA THR A 210 -0.07 -9.86 8.09
C THR A 210 -0.34 -11.36 7.93
N THR A 211 -0.98 -11.74 6.83
CA THR A 211 -1.18 -13.13 6.43
C THR A 211 -0.43 -13.41 5.12
N PRO A 212 -0.14 -14.67 4.80
CA PRO A 212 0.34 -15.03 3.47
C PRO A 212 -0.60 -14.45 2.40
N VAL A 213 -0.03 -13.94 1.31
CA VAL A 213 -0.80 -13.42 0.17
C VAL A 213 -1.73 -14.50 -0.40
N GLY A 214 -2.89 -14.07 -0.91
CA GLY A 214 -3.87 -14.98 -1.49
C GLY A 214 -4.65 -15.82 -0.48
N ARG A 215 -4.59 -15.51 0.82
CA ARG A 215 -5.38 -16.20 1.84
C ARG A 215 -6.88 -15.89 1.72
N PHE A 216 -7.23 -14.74 1.20
CA PHE A 216 -8.60 -14.26 1.01
C PHE A 216 -8.97 -14.31 -0.48
N PRO A 217 -10.27 -14.26 -0.82
CA PRO A 217 -10.70 -14.35 -2.21
C PRO A 217 -10.11 -13.24 -3.08
N ALA A 218 -9.76 -13.60 -4.31
CA ALA A 218 -9.43 -12.63 -5.34
C ALA A 218 -10.67 -11.80 -5.74
N ASN A 219 -10.43 -10.59 -6.27
CA ASN A 219 -11.47 -9.84 -6.96
C ASN A 219 -11.76 -10.44 -8.35
N ASP A 220 -12.69 -9.85 -9.11
CA ASP A 220 -13.14 -10.40 -10.40
C ASP A 220 -12.06 -10.42 -11.49
N TRP A 221 -10.96 -9.68 -11.30
CA TRP A 221 -9.80 -9.71 -12.21
C TRP A 221 -8.67 -10.62 -11.72
N GLY A 222 -8.85 -11.32 -10.60
CA GLY A 222 -7.86 -12.25 -10.05
C GLY A 222 -6.86 -11.63 -9.08
N LEU A 223 -7.02 -10.35 -8.72
CA LEU A 223 -6.14 -9.67 -7.77
C LEU A 223 -6.50 -10.05 -6.33
N VAL A 224 -5.51 -10.40 -5.53
CA VAL A 224 -5.67 -10.75 -4.11
C VAL A 224 -5.14 -9.65 -3.20
N ASP A 225 -5.68 -9.61 -1.98
CA ASP A 225 -5.25 -8.70 -0.91
C ASP A 225 -5.29 -7.21 -1.29
N MET A 226 -6.18 -6.81 -2.24
CA MET A 226 -6.39 -5.39 -2.55
C MET A 226 -6.97 -4.62 -1.35
N MET A 227 -7.65 -5.30 -0.43
CA MET A 227 -8.19 -4.73 0.81
C MET A 227 -7.58 -5.42 2.02
N GLY A 228 -7.20 -4.64 3.04
CA GLY A 228 -6.63 -5.18 4.27
C GLY A 228 -5.21 -5.71 4.08
N ASN A 229 -4.75 -6.55 4.97
CA ASN A 229 -3.40 -7.11 5.06
C ASN A 229 -2.33 -6.01 5.27
N VAL A 230 -1.93 -5.29 4.23
CA VAL A 230 -1.03 -4.14 4.32
C VAL A 230 -1.58 -2.96 3.53
N TRP A 231 -1.32 -1.74 4.00
CA TRP A 231 -1.38 -0.56 3.16
C TRP A 231 -0.37 -0.68 2.03
N GLU A 232 -0.68 -0.09 0.88
CA GLU A 232 0.18 -0.14 -0.29
C GLU A 232 0.54 1.25 -0.78
N TRP A 233 1.83 1.49 -0.98
CA TRP A 233 2.33 2.70 -1.60
C TRP A 233 1.83 2.86 -3.03
N THR A 234 1.47 4.09 -3.39
CA THR A 234 1.22 4.50 -4.77
C THR A 234 2.18 5.60 -5.20
N ALA A 235 2.37 5.78 -6.51
CA ALA A 235 3.20 6.85 -7.06
C ALA A 235 2.57 8.24 -6.96
N SER A 236 1.29 8.34 -6.55
CA SER A 236 0.57 9.61 -6.49
C SER A 236 0.94 10.41 -5.25
N ALA A 237 1.26 11.68 -5.44
CA ALA A 237 1.43 12.63 -4.34
C ALA A 237 0.12 12.83 -3.57
N TRP A 238 0.23 13.04 -2.27
CA TRP A 238 -0.92 13.30 -1.41
C TRP A 238 -1.52 14.68 -1.67
N THR A 239 -2.85 14.72 -1.70
CA THR A 239 -3.68 15.93 -1.65
C THR A 239 -4.79 15.71 -0.64
N ASP A 240 -5.25 16.75 0.04
CA ASP A 240 -6.26 16.64 1.11
C ASP A 240 -7.62 16.15 0.60
N ASP A 241 -7.87 16.32 -0.70
CA ASP A 241 -9.04 15.80 -1.42
C ASP A 241 -8.72 15.65 -2.92
N HIS A 242 -9.69 15.20 -3.71
CA HIS A 242 -9.59 15.15 -5.18
C HIS A 242 -9.98 16.48 -5.84
N GLY A 243 -10.56 17.44 -5.11
CA GLY A 243 -11.08 18.71 -5.65
C GLY A 243 -9.99 19.64 -6.18
N GLY A 244 -8.81 19.65 -5.58
CA GLY A 244 -7.66 20.40 -6.06
C GLY A 244 -7.19 19.97 -7.45
N ARG A 245 -7.55 18.78 -7.90
CA ARG A 245 -7.26 18.26 -9.26
C ARG A 245 -8.31 18.68 -10.28
N LEU A 246 -9.55 18.95 -9.86
CA LEU A 246 -10.67 19.26 -10.75
C LEU A 246 -10.74 20.75 -11.15
N GLY A 247 -10.07 21.63 -10.40
CA GLY A 247 -10.09 23.09 -10.62
C GLY A 247 -9.03 23.62 -11.58
N GLU A 248 -8.01 22.86 -11.89
CA GLU A 248 -6.94 23.24 -12.79
C GLU A 248 -7.12 22.56 -14.14
N ALA A 249 -7.71 23.26 -15.10
CA ALA A 249 -7.54 22.95 -16.53
C ALA A 249 -6.07 23.23 -16.89
N SER A 250 -5.16 22.40 -16.40
CA SER A 250 -3.77 22.44 -16.80
C SER A 250 -3.58 21.53 -18.01
N PRO A 251 -3.03 22.04 -19.12
CA PRO A 251 -2.54 21.21 -20.19
C PRO A 251 -1.20 20.65 -19.75
N SER A 252 -1.20 19.74 -18.83
CA SER A 252 0.02 19.11 -18.38
C SER A 252 -0.19 17.65 -18.04
N PRO A 253 0.81 16.84 -18.30
CA PRO A 253 0.67 15.41 -18.26
C PRO A 253 0.20 15.01 -16.89
N SER A 254 -1.05 14.54 -16.87
CA SER A 254 -1.57 13.60 -15.91
C SER A 254 -1.18 13.83 -14.43
N CYS A 255 -2.18 13.92 -13.59
CA CYS A 255 -2.09 13.60 -12.16
C CYS A 255 -1.38 12.26 -11.88
N CYS A 256 -0.92 11.62 -12.92
CA CYS A 256 -0.16 10.38 -13.00
C CYS A 256 1.29 10.60 -13.41
N ALA A 257 1.83 11.83 -13.36
CA ALA A 257 3.27 11.98 -13.55
C ALA A 257 3.95 11.19 -12.42
N PRO A 258 4.73 10.17 -12.74
CA PRO A 258 5.54 9.51 -11.74
C PRO A 258 6.38 10.58 -11.05
N HIS A 259 6.63 10.41 -9.76
CA HIS A 259 7.61 11.21 -9.03
C HIS A 259 8.83 11.40 -9.93
N ASP A 260 9.24 12.66 -10.17
CA ASP A 260 10.49 12.93 -10.92
C ASP A 260 11.63 12.22 -10.15
N PRO A 261 12.21 11.16 -10.71
CA PRO A 261 13.25 10.40 -10.00
C PRO A 261 14.51 11.23 -9.76
N PHE A 262 14.61 12.42 -10.35
CA PHE A 262 15.73 13.36 -10.19
C PHE A 262 15.43 14.49 -9.18
N ARG A 263 14.17 14.63 -8.72
CA ARG A 263 13.85 15.59 -7.66
C ARG A 263 14.16 14.95 -6.31
N PRO A 264 15.05 15.53 -5.48
CA PRO A 264 15.24 15.10 -4.10
C PRO A 264 13.93 15.15 -3.32
N PHE A 265 13.63 14.12 -2.55
CA PHE A 265 12.49 14.13 -1.64
C PHE A 265 12.65 15.24 -0.61
N GLN A 266 11.54 15.93 -0.32
CA GLN A 266 11.46 16.94 0.75
C GLN A 266 10.86 16.30 1.99
N GLU A 267 11.15 16.86 3.16
CA GLU A 267 10.67 16.34 4.45
C GLU A 267 9.15 16.21 4.52
N ASP A 268 8.43 17.16 3.90
CA ASP A 268 6.96 17.21 3.87
C ASP A 268 6.33 16.42 2.72
N ASP A 269 7.13 15.80 1.85
CA ASP A 269 6.59 15.01 0.74
C ASP A 269 5.83 13.80 1.29
N ARG A 270 4.57 13.70 0.86
CA ARG A 270 3.68 12.58 1.18
C ARG A 270 3.16 11.94 -0.08
N ASN A 271 3.09 10.63 -0.07
CA ASN A 271 2.42 9.87 -1.12
C ASN A 271 1.17 9.17 -0.59
N VAL A 272 0.25 8.93 -1.51
CA VAL A 272 -0.99 8.21 -1.21
C VAL A 272 -0.68 6.74 -0.96
N MET A 273 -1.25 6.20 0.10
CA MET A 273 -1.35 4.77 0.31
C MET A 273 -2.81 4.32 0.27
N LYS A 274 -3.04 3.10 -0.23
CA LYS A 274 -4.35 2.52 -0.52
C LYS A 274 -4.55 1.17 0.18
N GLY A 275 -5.80 0.72 0.27
CA GLY A 275 -6.20 -0.64 0.64
C GLY A 275 -6.49 -0.89 2.11
N GLY A 276 -6.00 -0.07 3.02
CA GLY A 276 -6.07 -0.36 4.45
C GLY A 276 -5.16 -1.51 4.84
N SER A 277 -5.22 -1.95 6.09
CA SER A 277 -4.37 -3.02 6.58
C SER A 277 -5.07 -3.95 7.58
N HIS A 278 -4.34 -4.95 8.06
CA HIS A 278 -4.79 -5.84 9.12
C HIS A 278 -5.10 -5.13 10.45
N LEU A 279 -4.72 -3.86 10.59
CA LEU A 279 -5.00 -3.01 11.75
C LEU A 279 -6.23 -2.11 11.57
N CYS A 280 -6.83 -2.08 10.38
CA CYS A 280 -8.04 -1.32 10.15
C CYS A 280 -9.26 -2.02 10.75
N ALA A 281 -9.96 -1.32 11.64
CA ALA A 281 -11.11 -1.80 12.39
C ALA A 281 -12.35 -0.96 12.10
N PRO A 282 -13.57 -1.53 12.11
CA PRO A 282 -14.80 -0.76 11.96
C PRO A 282 -14.95 0.38 12.99
N SER A 283 -14.41 0.17 14.20
CA SER A 283 -14.50 1.12 15.31
C SER A 283 -13.46 2.24 15.25
N TYR A 284 -12.43 2.14 14.38
CA TYR A 284 -11.34 3.10 14.33
C TYR A 284 -11.02 3.61 12.92
N CYS A 285 -10.84 2.69 11.96
CA CYS A 285 -10.32 3.01 10.64
C CYS A 285 -11.05 2.17 9.59
N LEU A 286 -12.16 2.67 9.07
CA LEU A 286 -12.93 1.99 8.00
C LEU A 286 -12.28 2.24 6.63
N ARG A 287 -10.98 1.96 6.48
CA ARG A 287 -10.21 2.26 5.27
C ARG A 287 -9.85 1.05 4.41
N TYR A 288 -10.44 -0.12 4.65
CA TYR A 288 -10.40 -1.27 3.76
C TYR A 288 -11.51 -1.22 2.70
N ARG A 289 -11.57 -0.07 1.99
CA ARG A 289 -12.51 0.24 0.91
C ARG A 289 -11.75 0.80 -0.28
N PRO A 290 -12.16 0.52 -1.54
CA PRO A 290 -11.45 1.00 -2.71
C PRO A 290 -11.17 2.51 -2.72
N PRO A 291 -12.14 3.41 -2.38
CA PRO A 291 -11.89 4.85 -2.40
C PRO A 291 -11.03 5.34 -1.23
N ALA A 292 -10.88 4.55 -0.16
CA ALA A 292 -10.12 4.98 1.01
C ALA A 292 -8.66 5.24 0.68
N ARG A 293 -8.15 6.37 1.17
CA ARG A 293 -6.79 6.85 0.95
C ARG A 293 -6.22 7.45 2.23
N GLN A 294 -4.91 7.50 2.31
CA GLN A 294 -4.20 8.20 3.38
C GLN A 294 -2.85 8.67 2.88
N GLY A 295 -2.45 9.89 3.28
CA GLY A 295 -1.12 10.42 2.99
C GLY A 295 -0.10 9.94 4.02
N GLN A 296 1.04 9.44 3.53
CA GLN A 296 2.15 8.99 4.37
C GLN A 296 3.45 9.66 3.90
N ALA A 297 4.27 10.13 4.85
CA ALA A 297 5.57 10.70 4.54
C ALA A 297 6.45 9.66 3.81
N VAL A 298 7.09 10.07 2.72
CA VAL A 298 7.81 9.17 1.79
C VAL A 298 8.96 8.39 2.43
N ARG A 299 9.57 8.92 3.48
CA ARG A 299 10.64 8.26 4.25
C ARG A 299 10.15 7.48 5.46
N SER A 300 8.84 7.43 5.67
CA SER A 300 8.24 6.70 6.78
C SER A 300 8.11 5.21 6.45
N SER A 301 8.31 4.37 7.43
CA SER A 301 8.08 2.93 7.32
C SER A 301 7.35 2.41 8.55
N THR A 302 6.49 1.42 8.37
CA THR A 302 5.67 0.89 9.46
C THR A 302 5.42 -0.62 9.30
N SER A 303 5.00 -1.28 10.40
CA SER A 303 4.72 -2.72 10.42
C SER A 303 3.48 -3.16 9.63
N HIS A 304 2.79 -2.26 8.92
CA HIS A 304 1.58 -2.56 8.15
C HIS A 304 1.56 -1.91 6.76
N LEU A 305 2.72 -1.48 6.26
CA LEU A 305 2.86 -0.75 4.99
C LEU A 305 3.83 -1.50 4.07
N GLY A 306 3.33 -1.86 2.91
CA GLY A 306 4.03 -2.54 1.82
C GLY A 306 3.69 -1.89 0.48
N PHE A 307 3.72 -2.66 -0.62
CA PHE A 307 3.44 -2.17 -1.97
C PHE A 307 3.25 -3.31 -2.97
N ARG A 308 2.70 -3.01 -4.14
CA ARG A 308 2.73 -3.83 -5.35
C ARG A 308 3.16 -2.99 -6.54
N CYS A 309 3.53 -3.63 -7.65
CA CYS A 309 4.05 -2.96 -8.83
C CYS A 309 3.16 -3.13 -10.07
N VAL A 310 3.39 -2.25 -11.04
CA VAL A 310 2.73 -2.26 -12.36
C VAL A 310 3.76 -2.24 -13.49
N ILE A 311 3.33 -2.64 -14.69
CA ILE A 311 4.01 -2.38 -15.96
C ILE A 311 3.03 -1.69 -16.88
N ARG A 312 3.41 -0.54 -17.40
CA ARG A 312 2.66 0.21 -18.41
C ARG A 312 3.19 -0.10 -19.80
N ALA A 313 2.30 -0.08 -20.78
CA ALA A 313 2.67 -0.30 -22.18
C ALA A 313 3.46 0.87 -22.77
#